data_994d8fc97337e4f30b192b356f5f963c
#
_entry.id   994d8fc97337e4f30b192b356f5f963c
#
_cell.length_a   1.000
_cell.length_b   1.000
_cell.length_c   1.000
_cell.angle_alpha   90.00
_cell.angle_beta   90.00
_cell.angle_gamma   90.00
#
_symmetry.space_group_name_H-M   'P 1'
#
loop_
_entity.id
_entity.type
_entity.pdbx_description
1 polymer ?
#
loop_
_entity_poly.entity_id
_entity_poly.type
_entity_poly.pdbx_seq_one_letter_code
_entity_poly.pdbx_strand_id
1 'polypeptide(L)'
;MEREYEVVVYPKIEQVNILIVQLSYRAPHMHDDVELGMVLSGKLCLNTQAEEYRFCAGDMYLLNPKELHELSSDGDGAYVLALQLSPERLNFYIPWKKNFRFSTVSLREHLAAHASFYQIFQSFMIELAWCYFSGGPHLQRDCHDFLHMLISVLDRHIPTKLLSDEQIQSIERSNYRIAKIIDYVEQNFRQKLLLSEIARTQGLSMSYLSHFFKDTLHITFQEYLNKQRFEYACGLLRTTDKSLTEISNLSGFSDVRYFIRLCEHTYGCSPQEYRSAHPPRFVEHPESTLQRICPPEECRELLADAHAKTCESLSKCSVWQFFHN
;
A
#
# COMPACT_ATOMS: atom_id res chain seq x y z
N MET A 1 1.87 -15.58 -13.74
CA MET A 1 1.32 -14.20 -13.75
C MET A 1 2.12 -13.40 -12.76
N GLU A 2 2.79 -12.37 -13.22
CA GLU A 2 3.70 -11.53 -12.44
C GLU A 2 2.89 -10.69 -11.43
N ARG A 3 2.90 -11.06 -10.14
CA ARG A 3 2.08 -10.44 -9.09
C ARG A 3 2.74 -9.31 -8.31
N GLU A 4 4.01 -9.06 -8.53
CA GLU A 4 4.80 -8.04 -7.82
C GLU A 4 4.76 -6.68 -8.48
N TYR A 5 4.46 -6.69 -9.77
CA TYR A 5 4.17 -5.50 -10.52
C TYR A 5 2.66 -5.38 -10.59
N GLU A 6 2.09 -4.54 -9.74
CA GLU A 6 0.67 -4.29 -9.76
C GLU A 6 0.31 -3.52 -11.03
N VAL A 7 -0.49 -4.14 -11.89
CA VAL A 7 -1.09 -3.44 -13.02
C VAL A 7 -2.33 -2.71 -12.49
N VAL A 8 -2.21 -1.40 -12.34
CA VAL A 8 -3.33 -0.56 -11.92
C VAL A 8 -4.38 -0.51 -13.02
N VAL A 9 -5.63 -0.78 -12.65
CA VAL A 9 -6.78 -0.72 -13.55
C VAL A 9 -7.57 0.55 -13.27
N TYR A 10 -7.98 1.24 -14.33
CA TYR A 10 -8.72 2.52 -14.25
C TYR A 10 -10.18 2.34 -14.65
N PRO A 11 -11.07 1.92 -13.72
CA PRO A 11 -12.40 1.44 -14.09
C PRO A 11 -13.39 2.54 -14.46
N LYS A 12 -13.21 3.79 -14.01
CA LYS A 12 -14.19 4.87 -14.17
C LYS A 12 -13.61 6.12 -14.82
N ILE A 13 -12.37 6.46 -14.53
CA ILE A 13 -11.70 7.67 -15.01
C ILE A 13 -10.38 7.24 -15.62
N GLU A 14 -10.10 7.67 -16.81
CA GLU A 14 -8.87 7.34 -17.52
C GLU A 14 -7.64 7.76 -16.70
N GLN A 15 -6.72 6.82 -16.49
CA GLN A 15 -5.45 7.03 -15.79
C GLN A 15 -5.59 7.46 -14.31
N VAL A 16 -6.76 7.20 -13.71
CA VAL A 16 -7.04 7.46 -12.30
C VAL A 16 -7.76 6.27 -11.69
N ASN A 17 -7.20 5.70 -10.64
CA ASN A 17 -7.85 4.69 -9.83
C ASN A 17 -8.03 5.20 -8.40
N ILE A 18 -9.22 5.03 -7.84
CA ILE A 18 -9.53 5.35 -6.44
C ILE A 18 -10.17 4.12 -5.82
N LEU A 19 -9.59 3.66 -4.73
CA LEU A 19 -10.08 2.48 -4.01
C LEU A 19 -9.99 2.70 -2.50
N ILE A 20 -10.87 2.02 -1.76
CA ILE A 20 -10.74 1.85 -0.32
C ILE A 20 -10.46 0.38 -0.06
N VAL A 21 -9.42 0.11 0.70
CA VAL A 21 -9.04 -1.24 1.09
C VAL A 21 -9.15 -1.39 2.61
N GLN A 22 -9.71 -2.51 3.05
CA GLN A 22 -9.49 -3.04 4.38
C GLN A 22 -8.23 -3.90 4.33
N LEU A 23 -7.20 -3.49 5.05
CA LEU A 23 -5.86 -4.03 4.94
C LEU A 23 -5.37 -4.55 6.28
N SER A 24 -4.94 -5.80 6.34
CA SER A 24 -4.14 -6.35 7.43
C SER A 24 -2.68 -6.50 6.99
N TYR A 25 -2.46 -6.95 5.76
CA TYR A 25 -1.14 -7.08 5.16
C TYR A 25 -1.19 -7.03 3.64
N ARG A 26 -0.25 -6.29 3.04
CA ARG A 26 0.08 -6.31 1.62
C ARG A 26 1.58 -6.54 1.48
N ALA A 27 1.95 -7.64 0.81
CA ALA A 27 3.34 -7.98 0.54
C ALA A 27 4.07 -6.87 -0.23
N PRO A 28 5.41 -6.80 -0.18
CA PRO A 28 6.18 -5.85 -0.96
C PRO A 28 5.81 -5.89 -2.43
N HIS A 29 5.39 -4.77 -2.97
CA HIS A 29 4.97 -4.62 -4.36
C HIS A 29 5.32 -3.22 -4.88
N MET A 30 5.18 -3.01 -6.18
CA MET A 30 5.36 -1.73 -6.83
C MET A 30 4.41 -1.60 -8.02
N HIS A 31 4.13 -0.38 -8.43
CA HIS A 31 3.35 -0.03 -9.62
C HIS A 31 3.92 1.21 -10.30
N ASP A 32 3.51 1.47 -11.54
CA ASP A 32 3.97 2.65 -12.30
C ASP A 32 3.34 3.97 -11.85
N ASP A 33 2.30 3.91 -11.02
CA ASP A 33 1.52 5.07 -10.62
C ASP A 33 2.14 5.80 -9.43
N VAL A 34 1.89 7.11 -9.34
CA VAL A 34 1.98 7.83 -8.07
C VAL A 34 0.81 7.41 -7.20
N GLU A 35 1.08 6.99 -5.98
CA GLU A 35 0.04 6.67 -5.01
C GLU A 35 -0.01 7.70 -3.89
N LEU A 36 -1.20 8.23 -3.66
CA LEU A 36 -1.52 9.06 -2.50
C LEU A 36 -2.50 8.28 -1.62
N GLY A 37 -2.07 7.92 -0.42
CA GLY A 37 -2.88 7.16 0.52
C GLY A 37 -3.31 7.99 1.72
N MET A 38 -4.50 7.69 2.26
CA MET A 38 -5.04 8.27 3.49
C MET A 38 -5.59 7.16 4.38
N VAL A 39 -5.14 7.09 5.61
CA VAL A 39 -5.67 6.16 6.61
C VAL A 39 -7.01 6.68 7.11
N LEU A 40 -8.10 5.99 6.80
CA LEU A 40 -9.45 6.35 7.25
C LEU A 40 -9.69 5.89 8.69
N SER A 41 -9.22 4.69 9.04
CA SER A 41 -9.29 4.17 10.40
C SER A 41 -8.23 3.11 10.65
N GLY A 42 -7.91 2.84 11.92
CA GLY A 42 -6.86 1.92 12.32
C GLY A 42 -5.48 2.55 12.32
N LYS A 43 -4.45 1.70 12.27
CA LYS A 43 -3.04 2.08 12.20
C LYS A 43 -2.38 1.35 11.04
N LEU A 44 -1.58 2.07 10.27
CA LEU A 44 -0.86 1.54 9.11
C LEU A 44 0.64 1.65 9.33
N CYS A 45 1.36 0.58 9.08
CA CYS A 45 2.81 0.56 8.93
C CYS A 45 3.13 0.41 7.45
N LEU A 46 3.89 1.35 6.91
CA LEU A 46 4.37 1.39 5.54
C LEU A 46 5.89 1.26 5.54
N ASN A 47 6.39 0.16 4.97
CA ASN A 47 7.81 -0.06 4.75
C ASN A 47 8.17 0.28 3.31
N THR A 48 9.13 1.18 3.12
CA THR A 48 9.72 1.49 1.83
C THR A 48 11.18 1.03 1.80
N GLN A 49 11.87 1.20 0.66
CA GLN A 49 13.31 0.95 0.60
C GLN A 49 14.16 1.90 1.49
N ALA A 50 13.59 3.03 1.89
CA ALA A 50 14.30 4.02 2.69
C ALA A 50 14.06 3.85 4.19
N GLU A 51 12.81 3.75 4.60
CA GLU A 51 12.41 3.82 6.01
C GLU A 51 11.08 3.10 6.26
N GLU A 52 10.82 2.83 7.55
CA GLU A 52 9.52 2.43 8.08
C GLU A 52 8.75 3.66 8.55
N TYR A 53 7.51 3.78 8.12
CA TYR A 53 6.59 4.85 8.50
C TYR A 53 5.39 4.28 9.24
N ARG A 54 4.90 5.00 10.25
CA ARG A 54 3.70 4.63 11.02
C ARG A 54 2.66 5.73 10.92
N PHE A 55 1.48 5.36 10.45
CA PHE A 55 0.36 6.26 10.21
C PHE A 55 -0.84 5.90 11.09
N CYS A 56 -1.51 6.91 11.59
CA CYS A 56 -2.79 6.80 12.29
C CYS A 56 -3.94 7.34 11.41
N ALA A 57 -5.18 7.15 11.84
CA ALA A 57 -6.34 7.71 11.16
C ALA A 57 -6.17 9.23 10.90
N GLY A 58 -6.43 9.64 9.66
CA GLY A 58 -6.20 10.97 9.14
C GLY A 58 -4.80 11.23 8.60
N ASP A 59 -3.82 10.36 8.80
CA ASP A 59 -2.50 10.51 8.18
C ASP A 59 -2.54 10.17 6.69
N MET A 60 -1.67 10.85 5.94
CA MET A 60 -1.54 10.66 4.49
C MET A 60 -0.09 10.37 4.11
N TYR A 61 0.07 9.51 3.13
CA TYR A 61 1.36 9.16 2.54
C TYR A 61 1.37 9.36 1.03
N LEU A 62 2.57 9.49 0.47
CA LEU A 62 2.81 9.66 -0.95
C LEU A 62 3.91 8.69 -1.40
N LEU A 63 3.63 7.86 -2.39
CA LEU A 63 4.57 6.94 -3.01
C LEU A 63 4.84 7.36 -4.45
N ASN A 64 6.11 7.30 -4.84
CA ASN A 64 6.51 7.58 -6.20
C ASN A 64 6.31 6.37 -7.11
N PRO A 65 6.23 6.57 -8.44
CA PRO A 65 6.25 5.47 -9.40
C PRO A 65 7.39 4.49 -9.15
N LYS A 66 7.11 3.21 -9.24
CA LYS A 66 8.09 2.13 -9.07
C LYS A 66 8.80 2.16 -7.71
N GLU A 67 8.17 2.69 -6.68
CA GLU A 67 8.66 2.63 -5.31
C GLU A 67 8.20 1.34 -4.66
N LEU A 68 9.15 0.46 -4.33
CA LEU A 68 8.84 -0.79 -3.65
C LEU A 68 8.34 -0.47 -2.24
N HIS A 69 7.16 -0.96 -1.90
CA HIS A 69 6.55 -0.73 -0.61
C HIS A 69 5.75 -1.93 -0.11
N GLU A 70 5.67 -2.05 1.20
CA GLU A 70 4.90 -3.06 1.93
C GLU A 70 3.99 -2.36 2.93
N LEU A 71 2.77 -2.85 3.05
CA LEU A 71 1.78 -2.30 3.96
C LEU A 71 1.35 -3.36 4.98
N SER A 72 1.30 -2.98 6.24
CA SER A 72 0.76 -3.83 7.31
C SER A 72 -0.01 -3.00 8.33
N SER A 73 -0.90 -3.65 9.06
CA SER A 73 -1.67 -2.99 10.12
C SER A 73 -1.73 -3.88 11.36
N ASP A 74 -1.90 -3.24 12.51
CA ASP A 74 -2.08 -3.94 13.77
C ASP A 74 -3.57 -4.29 14.00
N GLY A 75 -3.84 -5.39 14.71
CA GLY A 75 -5.18 -5.77 15.18
C GLY A 75 -6.17 -6.08 14.08
N ASP A 76 -7.33 -5.41 14.07
CA ASP A 76 -8.46 -5.68 13.15
C ASP A 76 -8.26 -5.16 11.73
N GLY A 77 -7.10 -4.62 11.42
CA GLY A 77 -6.77 -4.03 10.14
C GLY A 77 -6.96 -2.50 10.09
N ALA A 78 -6.56 -1.90 8.97
CA ALA A 78 -6.75 -0.49 8.68
C ALA A 78 -7.63 -0.33 7.44
N TYR A 79 -8.46 0.72 7.41
CA TYR A 79 -9.09 1.17 6.18
C TYR A 79 -8.25 2.27 5.57
N VAL A 80 -7.85 2.08 4.32
CA VAL A 80 -7.00 3.01 3.58
C VAL A 80 -7.70 3.42 2.29
N LEU A 81 -7.84 4.72 2.09
CA LEU A 81 -8.23 5.32 0.82
C LEU A 81 -6.96 5.54 0.01
N ALA A 82 -6.86 4.94 -1.17
CA ALA A 82 -5.76 5.09 -2.09
C ALA A 82 -6.22 5.75 -3.40
N LEU A 83 -5.47 6.74 -3.84
CA LEU A 83 -5.56 7.39 -5.15
C LEU A 83 -4.29 7.04 -5.92
N GLN A 84 -4.44 6.33 -7.03
CA GLN A 84 -3.36 5.96 -7.94
C GLN A 84 -3.50 6.77 -9.24
N LEU A 85 -2.43 7.45 -9.63
CA LEU A 85 -2.38 8.32 -10.81
C LEU A 85 -1.25 7.85 -11.73
N SER A 86 -1.58 7.58 -12.99
CA SER A 86 -0.54 7.28 -13.96
C SER A 86 0.43 8.46 -14.14
N PRO A 87 1.70 8.20 -14.51
CA PRO A 87 2.65 9.27 -14.81
C PRO A 87 2.16 10.23 -15.90
N GLU A 88 1.41 9.72 -16.89
CA GLU A 88 0.82 10.54 -17.95
C GLU A 88 -0.23 11.48 -17.40
N ARG A 89 -1.07 11.01 -16.48
CA ARG A 89 -2.09 11.85 -15.82
C ARG A 89 -1.45 12.91 -14.96
N LEU A 90 -0.42 12.56 -14.20
CA LEU A 90 0.35 13.54 -13.42
C LEU A 90 1.00 14.59 -14.32
N ASN A 91 1.63 14.16 -15.42
CA ASN A 91 2.25 15.06 -16.40
C ASN A 91 1.25 16.01 -17.08
N PHE A 92 -0.01 15.62 -17.22
CA PHE A 92 -1.06 16.51 -17.70
C PHE A 92 -1.24 17.75 -16.80
N TYR A 93 -1.14 17.57 -15.47
CA TYR A 93 -1.31 18.65 -14.51
C TYR A 93 -0.02 19.47 -14.27
N ILE A 94 1.14 18.81 -14.33
CA ILE A 94 2.46 19.44 -14.09
C ILE A 94 3.45 19.16 -15.24
N PRO A 95 3.14 19.58 -16.49
CA PRO A 95 3.92 19.21 -17.68
C PRO A 95 5.35 19.80 -17.68
N TRP A 96 5.62 20.79 -16.84
CA TRP A 96 6.96 21.41 -16.69
C TRP A 96 7.92 20.57 -15.86
N LYS A 97 7.44 19.58 -15.08
CA LYS A 97 8.28 18.69 -14.29
C LYS A 97 8.48 17.35 -15.02
N LYS A 98 9.73 17.02 -15.30
CA LYS A 98 10.12 15.72 -15.87
C LYS A 98 11.20 15.08 -15.01
N ASN A 99 11.22 13.75 -14.97
CA ASN A 99 12.25 12.97 -14.28
C ASN A 99 12.41 13.38 -12.80
N PHE A 100 11.32 13.60 -12.11
CA PHE A 100 11.34 13.99 -10.71
C PHE A 100 10.77 12.89 -9.81
N ARG A 101 11.13 12.95 -8.53
CA ARG A 101 10.48 12.19 -7.45
C ARG A 101 10.12 13.15 -6.32
N PHE A 102 9.01 12.91 -5.68
CA PHE A 102 8.68 13.56 -4.42
C PHE A 102 9.67 13.10 -3.33
N SER A 103 10.12 14.03 -2.48
CA SER A 103 11.19 13.77 -1.52
C SER A 103 10.71 13.33 -0.15
N THR A 104 9.39 13.18 0.05
CA THR A 104 8.82 12.72 1.30
C THR A 104 7.75 11.67 1.09
N VAL A 105 7.63 10.76 2.03
CA VAL A 105 6.53 9.78 2.12
C VAL A 105 5.45 10.30 3.08
N SER A 106 5.81 10.83 4.25
CA SER A 106 4.85 11.35 5.23
C SER A 106 4.45 12.78 4.92
N LEU A 107 3.19 13.00 4.53
CA LEU A 107 2.68 14.34 4.23
C LEU A 107 2.42 15.17 5.50
N ARG A 108 2.01 14.53 6.61
CA ARG A 108 1.80 15.22 7.88
C ARG A 108 3.11 15.83 8.40
N GLU A 109 4.18 15.05 8.42
CA GLU A 109 5.47 15.54 8.91
C GLU A 109 5.98 16.73 8.11
N HIS A 110 5.80 16.67 6.80
CA HIS A 110 6.24 17.75 5.92
C HIS A 110 5.34 18.99 6.03
N LEU A 111 4.03 18.82 6.10
CA LEU A 111 3.05 19.91 6.18
C LEU A 111 2.71 20.33 7.62
N ALA A 112 3.39 19.79 8.64
CA ALA A 112 3.11 20.09 10.05
C ALA A 112 3.16 21.57 10.39
N ALA A 113 4.03 22.35 9.74
CA ALA A 113 4.11 23.80 9.87
C ALA A 113 2.89 24.54 9.28
N HIS A 114 2.08 23.86 8.49
CA HIS A 114 0.94 24.43 7.76
C HIS A 114 -0.33 23.56 7.97
N ALA A 115 -0.75 23.42 9.22
CA ALA A 115 -1.87 22.52 9.59
C ALA A 115 -3.16 22.80 8.81
N SER A 116 -3.46 24.05 8.46
CA SER A 116 -4.63 24.41 7.64
C SER A 116 -4.53 23.86 6.21
N PHE A 117 -3.34 23.84 5.61
CA PHE A 117 -3.13 23.24 4.29
C PHE A 117 -3.31 21.73 4.32
N TYR A 118 -2.84 21.07 5.38
CA TYR A 118 -3.01 19.65 5.54
C TYR A 118 -4.49 19.27 5.63
N GLN A 119 -5.28 20.00 6.40
CA GLN A 119 -6.74 19.78 6.50
C GLN A 119 -7.46 20.01 5.16
N ILE A 120 -7.12 21.07 4.43
CA ILE A 120 -7.66 21.32 3.09
C ILE A 120 -7.30 20.18 2.14
N PHE A 121 -6.08 19.68 2.20
CA PHE A 121 -5.63 18.56 1.38
C PHE A 121 -6.38 17.27 1.68
N GLN A 122 -6.60 16.96 2.97
CA GLN A 122 -7.46 15.84 3.39
C GLN A 122 -8.90 16.03 2.85
N SER A 123 -9.44 17.23 2.94
CA SER A 123 -10.78 17.55 2.44
C SER A 123 -10.92 17.27 0.94
N PHE A 124 -9.95 17.70 0.14
CA PHE A 124 -9.97 17.44 -1.30
C PHE A 124 -9.87 15.94 -1.62
N MET A 125 -9.11 15.19 -0.82
CA MET A 125 -9.01 13.73 -1.00
C MET A 125 -10.33 13.03 -0.71
N ILE A 126 -11.04 13.45 0.36
CA ILE A 126 -12.36 12.93 0.72
C ILE A 126 -13.40 13.27 -0.35
N GLU A 127 -13.45 14.53 -0.81
CA GLU A 127 -14.41 14.96 -1.84
C GLU A 127 -14.18 14.26 -3.18
N LEU A 128 -12.94 14.13 -3.59
CA LEU A 128 -12.58 13.36 -4.78
C LEU A 128 -13.10 11.92 -4.69
N ALA A 129 -12.84 11.25 -3.56
CA ALA A 129 -13.30 9.89 -3.34
C ALA A 129 -14.84 9.80 -3.27
N TRP A 130 -15.48 10.76 -2.61
CA TRP A 130 -16.94 10.82 -2.55
C TRP A 130 -17.57 10.96 -3.93
N CYS A 131 -17.10 11.89 -4.76
CA CYS A 131 -17.53 12.04 -6.14
C CYS A 131 -17.34 10.74 -6.95
N TYR A 132 -16.16 10.13 -6.80
CA TYR A 132 -15.82 8.91 -7.53
C TYR A 132 -16.75 7.73 -7.19
N PHE A 133 -17.07 7.50 -5.91
CA PHE A 133 -17.92 6.40 -5.48
C PHE A 133 -19.41 6.69 -5.62
N SER A 134 -19.82 7.95 -5.52
CA SER A 134 -21.21 8.35 -5.73
C SER A 134 -21.61 8.33 -7.21
N GLY A 135 -20.68 8.59 -8.12
CA GLY A 135 -20.97 8.67 -9.54
C GLY A 135 -21.74 9.96 -9.89
N GLY A 136 -22.46 9.91 -10.99
CA GLY A 136 -23.31 11.02 -11.41
C GLY A 136 -22.91 11.58 -12.79
N PRO A 137 -23.74 12.50 -13.36
CA PRO A 137 -23.56 12.97 -14.72
C PRO A 137 -22.30 13.85 -14.91
N HIS A 138 -21.75 14.38 -13.82
CA HIS A 138 -20.59 15.27 -13.85
C HIS A 138 -19.32 14.64 -13.25
N LEU A 139 -19.33 13.32 -12.99
CA LEU A 139 -18.24 12.58 -12.35
C LEU A 139 -16.84 12.97 -12.87
N GLN A 140 -16.65 12.97 -14.17
CA GLN A 140 -15.34 13.25 -14.77
C GLN A 140 -14.87 14.67 -14.48
N ARG A 141 -15.78 15.66 -14.61
CA ARG A 141 -15.47 17.07 -14.34
C ARG A 141 -15.14 17.29 -12.87
N ASP A 142 -16.01 16.81 -11.98
CA ASP A 142 -15.88 17.05 -10.55
C ASP A 142 -14.60 16.38 -10.00
N CYS A 143 -14.31 15.16 -10.42
CA CYS A 143 -13.04 14.51 -10.10
C CYS A 143 -11.82 15.22 -10.69
N HIS A 144 -11.92 15.75 -11.92
CA HIS A 144 -10.84 16.52 -12.53
C HIS A 144 -10.50 17.78 -11.71
N ASP A 145 -11.51 18.48 -11.22
CA ASP A 145 -11.34 19.72 -10.44
C ASP A 145 -10.64 19.43 -9.10
N PHE A 146 -11.07 18.39 -8.38
CA PHE A 146 -10.40 17.98 -7.13
C PHE A 146 -8.98 17.45 -7.37
N LEU A 147 -8.75 16.70 -8.44
CA LEU A 147 -7.41 16.25 -8.82
C LEU A 147 -6.48 17.42 -9.10
N HIS A 148 -6.98 18.43 -9.85
CA HIS A 148 -6.20 19.63 -10.12
C HIS A 148 -5.80 20.35 -8.83
N MET A 149 -6.71 20.49 -7.87
CA MET A 149 -6.41 21.09 -6.58
C MET A 149 -5.38 20.27 -5.79
N LEU A 150 -5.56 18.96 -5.69
CA LEU A 150 -4.62 18.07 -4.99
C LEU A 150 -3.21 18.17 -5.59
N ILE A 151 -3.09 18.06 -6.90
CA ILE A 151 -1.79 18.10 -7.59
C ILE A 151 -1.16 19.48 -7.49
N SER A 152 -1.95 20.56 -7.52
CA SER A 152 -1.44 21.92 -7.32
C SER A 152 -0.85 22.12 -5.94
N VAL A 153 -1.45 21.54 -4.90
CA VAL A 153 -0.89 21.57 -3.53
C VAL A 153 0.41 20.75 -3.47
N LEU A 154 0.42 19.55 -4.03
CA LEU A 154 1.64 18.72 -4.09
C LEU A 154 2.77 19.45 -4.80
N ASP A 155 2.50 20.02 -5.96
CA ASP A 155 3.50 20.74 -6.76
C ASP A 155 4.13 21.93 -6.05
N ARG A 156 3.33 22.68 -5.28
CA ARG A 156 3.76 23.90 -4.58
C ARG A 156 4.44 23.63 -3.24
N HIS A 157 4.00 22.62 -2.51
CA HIS A 157 4.37 22.43 -1.11
C HIS A 157 5.21 21.21 -0.83
N ILE A 158 5.17 20.19 -1.70
CA ILE A 158 5.98 18.98 -1.50
C ILE A 158 7.26 19.07 -2.33
N PRO A 159 8.45 19.04 -1.68
CA PRO A 159 9.71 19.15 -2.38
C PRO A 159 9.90 17.94 -3.31
N THR A 160 10.52 18.24 -4.46
CA THR A 160 10.84 17.24 -5.47
C THR A 160 12.33 17.24 -5.75
N LYS A 161 12.86 16.06 -6.06
CA LYS A 161 14.24 15.85 -6.52
C LYS A 161 14.23 15.49 -7.98
N LEU A 162 15.02 16.19 -8.79
CA LEU A 162 15.28 15.81 -10.18
C LEU A 162 16.23 14.62 -10.21
N LEU A 163 15.97 13.64 -11.07
CA LEU A 163 16.81 12.47 -11.30
C LEU A 163 17.48 12.59 -12.67
N SER A 164 18.76 12.19 -12.74
CA SER A 164 19.43 11.98 -14.03
C SER A 164 18.90 10.69 -14.68
N ASP A 165 19.08 10.56 -16.00
CA ASP A 165 18.69 9.35 -16.74
C ASP A 165 19.43 8.11 -16.20
N GLU A 166 20.68 8.26 -15.76
CA GLU A 166 21.45 7.17 -15.14
C GLU A 166 20.85 6.73 -13.80
N GLN A 167 20.37 7.69 -12.98
CA GLN A 167 19.70 7.40 -11.71
C GLN A 167 18.38 6.66 -11.95
N ILE A 168 17.59 7.08 -12.93
CA ILE A 168 16.35 6.41 -13.32
C ILE A 168 16.63 4.97 -13.74
N GLN A 169 17.57 4.77 -14.67
CA GLN A 169 17.95 3.43 -15.11
C GLN A 169 18.52 2.54 -13.99
N SER A 170 19.21 3.14 -13.02
CA SER A 170 19.72 2.40 -11.86
C SER A 170 18.58 1.92 -10.96
N ILE A 171 17.61 2.79 -10.68
CA ILE A 171 16.39 2.46 -9.91
C ILE A 171 15.60 1.35 -10.63
N GLU A 172 15.37 1.49 -11.93
CA GLU A 172 14.63 0.50 -12.72
C GLU A 172 15.30 -0.88 -12.70
N ARG A 173 16.62 -0.93 -12.85
CA ARG A 173 17.38 -2.20 -12.79
C ARG A 173 17.32 -2.84 -11.40
N SER A 174 17.38 -2.03 -10.34
CA SER A 174 17.28 -2.51 -8.96
C SER A 174 15.88 -3.08 -8.69
N ASN A 175 14.84 -2.32 -9.05
CA ASN A 175 13.46 -2.71 -8.88
C ASN A 175 13.11 -3.99 -9.65
N TYR A 176 13.51 -4.07 -10.92
CA TYR A 176 13.33 -5.28 -11.74
C TYR A 176 14.00 -6.51 -11.11
N ARG A 177 15.19 -6.34 -10.51
CA ARG A 177 15.88 -7.45 -9.87
C ARG A 177 15.18 -7.89 -8.59
N ILE A 178 14.81 -6.96 -7.71
CA ILE A 178 14.14 -7.32 -6.46
C ILE A 178 12.78 -7.95 -6.74
N ALA A 179 12.02 -7.41 -7.70
CA ALA A 179 10.76 -7.97 -8.12
C ALA A 179 10.91 -9.45 -8.50
N LYS A 180 11.82 -9.82 -9.36
CA LYS A 180 12.08 -11.22 -9.71
C LYS A 180 12.40 -12.13 -8.54
N ILE A 181 13.13 -11.61 -7.54
CA ILE A 181 13.47 -12.39 -6.34
C ILE A 181 12.24 -12.63 -5.49
N ILE A 182 11.45 -11.59 -5.26
CA ILE A 182 10.21 -11.67 -4.48
C ILE A 182 9.24 -12.65 -5.16
N ASP A 183 8.96 -12.50 -6.47
CA ASP A 183 8.12 -13.41 -7.26
C ASP A 183 8.57 -14.88 -7.13
N TYR A 184 9.86 -15.12 -7.21
CA TYR A 184 10.39 -16.45 -7.01
C TYR A 184 10.12 -16.97 -5.59
N VAL A 185 10.26 -16.13 -4.58
CA VAL A 185 9.95 -16.48 -3.18
C VAL A 185 8.46 -16.75 -3.02
N GLU A 186 7.58 -15.91 -3.51
CA GLU A 186 6.12 -16.07 -3.40
C GLU A 186 5.62 -17.36 -4.05
N GLN A 187 6.19 -17.74 -5.17
CA GLN A 187 5.83 -18.99 -5.84
C GLN A 187 6.36 -20.25 -5.11
N ASN A 188 7.45 -20.10 -4.31
CA ASN A 188 8.18 -21.24 -3.78
C ASN A 188 8.31 -21.28 -2.24
N PHE A 189 7.82 -20.29 -1.49
CA PHE A 189 8.04 -20.16 -0.04
C PHE A 189 7.59 -21.37 0.77
N ARG A 190 6.61 -22.13 0.27
CA ARG A 190 6.10 -23.35 0.92
C ARG A 190 7.08 -24.52 0.85
N GLN A 191 8.09 -24.43 0.00
CA GLN A 191 9.13 -25.45 -0.15
C GLN A 191 10.40 -25.05 0.56
N LYS A 192 11.40 -25.94 0.60
CA LYS A 192 12.75 -25.59 1.03
C LYS A 192 13.35 -24.63 0.01
N LEU A 193 13.62 -23.42 0.46
CA LEU A 193 14.14 -22.35 -0.38
C LEU A 193 15.43 -21.80 0.21
N LEU A 194 16.51 -21.78 -0.60
CA LEU A 194 17.81 -21.30 -0.20
C LEU A 194 18.21 -20.09 -1.03
N LEU A 195 18.74 -19.06 -0.38
CA LEU A 195 19.24 -17.86 -1.04
C LEU A 195 20.34 -18.18 -2.08
N SER A 196 21.14 -19.21 -1.82
CA SER A 196 22.17 -19.69 -2.77
C SER A 196 21.59 -20.22 -4.09
N GLU A 197 20.39 -20.80 -4.06
CA GLU A 197 19.71 -21.28 -5.26
C GLU A 197 19.20 -20.10 -6.09
N ILE A 198 18.63 -19.11 -5.44
CA ILE A 198 18.18 -17.87 -6.10
C ILE A 198 19.38 -17.13 -6.69
N ALA A 199 20.48 -16.98 -5.95
CA ALA A 199 21.69 -16.35 -6.44
C ALA A 199 22.19 -17.03 -7.72
N ARG A 200 22.23 -18.36 -7.74
CA ARG A 200 22.63 -19.14 -8.91
C ARG A 200 21.72 -18.90 -10.11
N THR A 201 20.41 -18.89 -9.93
CA THR A 201 19.44 -18.65 -11.02
C THR A 201 19.54 -17.23 -11.61
N GLN A 202 19.94 -16.26 -10.79
CA GLN A 202 20.12 -14.87 -11.21
C GLN A 202 21.56 -14.54 -11.67
N GLY A 203 22.46 -15.52 -11.69
CA GLY A 203 23.88 -15.30 -12.06
C GLY A 203 24.63 -14.40 -11.08
N LEU A 204 24.25 -14.40 -9.80
CA LEU A 204 24.79 -13.54 -8.74
C LEU A 204 25.55 -14.35 -7.70
N SER A 205 26.47 -13.72 -6.97
CA SER A 205 27.04 -14.32 -5.78
C SER A 205 26.04 -14.26 -4.63
N MET A 206 26.06 -15.26 -3.75
CA MET A 206 25.21 -15.31 -2.54
C MET A 206 25.45 -14.09 -1.63
N SER A 207 26.71 -13.67 -1.49
CA SER A 207 27.08 -12.49 -0.69
C SER A 207 26.44 -11.22 -1.24
N TYR A 208 26.58 -10.99 -2.56
CA TYR A 208 25.94 -9.84 -3.20
C TYR A 208 24.41 -9.85 -3.02
N LEU A 209 23.79 -11.00 -3.28
CA LEU A 209 22.32 -11.11 -3.16
C LEU A 209 21.84 -10.89 -1.74
N SER A 210 22.57 -11.38 -0.74
CA SER A 210 22.26 -11.18 0.67
C SER A 210 22.30 -9.69 1.08
N HIS A 211 23.35 -8.97 0.66
CA HIS A 211 23.45 -7.52 0.90
C HIS A 211 22.39 -6.75 0.14
N PHE A 212 22.26 -7.02 -1.16
CA PHE A 212 21.26 -6.38 -2.00
C PHE A 212 19.82 -6.53 -1.44
N PHE A 213 19.46 -7.75 -0.99
CA PHE A 213 18.17 -8.03 -0.42
C PHE A 213 17.95 -7.25 0.89
N LYS A 214 18.94 -7.26 1.78
CA LYS A 214 18.90 -6.53 3.04
C LYS A 214 18.89 -5.02 2.84
N ASP A 215 19.65 -4.50 1.90
CA ASP A 215 19.71 -3.06 1.58
C ASP A 215 18.40 -2.57 0.93
N THR A 216 17.70 -3.47 0.21
CA THR A 216 16.47 -3.12 -0.51
C THR A 216 15.21 -3.26 0.35
N LEU A 217 15.14 -4.31 1.20
CA LEU A 217 13.95 -4.62 2.01
C LEU A 217 14.15 -4.39 3.51
N HIS A 218 15.35 -3.97 3.95
CA HIS A 218 15.77 -3.76 5.35
C HIS A 218 15.64 -4.97 6.28
N ILE A 219 15.30 -6.13 5.71
CA ILE A 219 15.24 -7.41 6.41
C ILE A 219 16.08 -8.45 5.66
N THR A 220 16.50 -9.49 6.36
CA THR A 220 17.20 -10.60 5.72
C THR A 220 16.25 -11.44 4.88
N PHE A 221 16.79 -12.15 3.90
CA PHE A 221 16.02 -13.12 3.10
C PHE A 221 15.26 -14.14 3.98
N GLN A 222 15.89 -14.61 5.07
CA GLN A 222 15.26 -15.60 5.95
C GLN A 222 14.10 -14.99 6.75
N GLU A 223 14.22 -13.75 7.19
CA GLU A 223 13.13 -13.01 7.85
C GLU A 223 11.97 -12.80 6.88
N TYR A 224 12.24 -12.37 5.64
CA TYR A 224 11.23 -12.23 4.60
C TYR A 224 10.50 -13.55 4.31
N LEU A 225 11.26 -14.62 4.09
CA LEU A 225 10.70 -15.95 3.84
C LEU A 225 9.81 -16.43 5.00
N ASN A 226 10.26 -16.22 6.23
CA ASN A 226 9.49 -16.58 7.42
C ASN A 226 8.22 -15.73 7.57
N LYS A 227 8.28 -14.44 7.19
CA LYS A 227 7.13 -13.54 7.18
C LYS A 227 6.08 -14.02 6.18
N GLN A 228 6.46 -14.35 4.95
CA GLN A 228 5.56 -14.90 3.94
C GLN A 228 4.88 -16.20 4.40
N ARG A 229 5.66 -17.11 5.00
CA ARG A 229 5.12 -18.36 5.57
C ARG A 229 4.13 -18.11 6.71
N PHE A 230 4.46 -17.14 7.56
CA PHE A 230 3.63 -16.78 8.71
C PHE A 230 2.29 -16.18 8.28
N GLU A 231 2.31 -15.23 7.35
CA GLU A 231 1.09 -14.61 6.81
C GLU A 231 0.17 -15.65 6.15
N TYR A 232 0.75 -16.56 5.36
CA TYR A 232 0.00 -17.67 4.76
C TYR A 232 -0.60 -18.59 5.83
N ALA A 233 0.17 -18.93 6.87
CA ALA A 233 -0.30 -19.76 8.00
C ALA A 233 -1.44 -19.07 8.76
N CYS A 234 -1.36 -17.77 9.02
CA CYS A 234 -2.43 -16.97 9.63
C CYS A 234 -3.69 -16.93 8.75
N GLY A 235 -3.53 -16.85 7.44
CA GLY A 235 -4.62 -17.01 6.48
C GLY A 235 -5.34 -18.37 6.64
N LEU A 236 -4.57 -19.44 6.67
CA LEU A 236 -5.12 -20.80 6.88
C LEU A 236 -5.79 -20.97 8.25
N LEU A 237 -5.24 -20.35 9.32
CA LEU A 237 -5.85 -20.37 10.65
C LEU A 237 -7.28 -19.78 10.63
N ARG A 238 -7.49 -18.69 9.89
CA ARG A 238 -8.79 -18.00 9.81
C ARG A 238 -9.78 -18.63 8.85
N THR A 239 -9.28 -19.36 7.83
CA THR A 239 -10.14 -19.85 6.74
C THR A 239 -10.38 -21.35 6.77
N THR A 240 -9.68 -22.11 7.65
CA THR A 240 -9.78 -23.56 7.71
C THR A 240 -9.78 -24.10 9.13
N ASP A 241 -10.34 -25.32 9.30
CA ASP A 241 -10.28 -26.08 10.56
C ASP A 241 -9.06 -26.98 10.69
N LYS A 242 -8.04 -26.79 9.84
CA LYS A 242 -6.81 -27.60 9.84
C LYS A 242 -6.09 -27.52 11.18
N SER A 243 -5.43 -28.61 11.56
CA SER A 243 -4.56 -28.66 12.73
C SER A 243 -3.35 -27.73 12.56
N LEU A 244 -2.75 -27.27 13.66
CA LEU A 244 -1.55 -26.41 13.62
C LEU A 244 -0.39 -27.09 12.91
N THR A 245 -0.27 -28.43 13.04
CA THR A 245 0.76 -29.20 12.35
C THR A 245 0.54 -29.19 10.83
N GLU A 246 -0.70 -29.36 10.36
CA GLU A 246 -1.02 -29.28 8.94
C GLU A 246 -0.78 -27.88 8.39
N ILE A 247 -1.22 -26.85 9.12
CA ILE A 247 -1.00 -25.45 8.72
C ILE A 247 0.50 -25.16 8.62
N SER A 248 1.28 -25.54 9.62
CA SER A 248 2.72 -25.37 9.64
C SER A 248 3.38 -26.01 8.41
N ASN A 249 3.03 -27.25 8.10
CA ASN A 249 3.55 -27.98 6.95
C ASN A 249 3.14 -27.33 5.61
N LEU A 250 1.88 -26.95 5.46
CA LEU A 250 1.36 -26.29 4.25
C LEU A 250 1.99 -24.93 4.00
N SER A 251 2.40 -24.26 5.07
CA SER A 251 3.06 -22.96 5.02
C SER A 251 4.59 -23.06 4.87
N GLY A 252 5.15 -24.27 4.81
CA GLY A 252 6.58 -24.50 4.59
C GLY A 252 7.45 -24.34 5.84
N PHE A 253 6.86 -24.30 7.05
CA PHE A 253 7.65 -24.36 8.29
C PHE A 253 8.13 -25.80 8.54
N SER A 254 9.38 -25.93 8.95
CA SER A 254 9.97 -27.21 9.33
C SER A 254 9.57 -27.69 10.73
N ASP A 255 9.06 -26.79 11.57
CA ASP A 255 8.70 -27.07 12.98
C ASP A 255 7.50 -26.22 13.39
N VAL A 256 6.42 -26.87 13.80
CA VAL A 256 5.20 -26.21 14.28
C VAL A 256 5.44 -25.33 15.52
N ARG A 257 6.41 -25.65 16.34
CA ARG A 257 6.78 -24.85 17.52
C ARG A 257 7.30 -23.47 17.12
N TYR A 258 7.97 -23.35 15.98
CA TYR A 258 8.42 -22.08 15.46
C TYR A 258 7.24 -21.21 15.05
N PHE A 259 6.26 -21.78 14.35
CA PHE A 259 5.02 -21.07 13.98
C PHE A 259 4.25 -20.61 15.23
N ILE A 260 4.09 -21.47 16.26
CA ILE A 260 3.42 -21.11 17.51
C ILE A 260 4.10 -19.90 18.16
N ARG A 261 5.44 -19.94 18.32
CA ARG A 261 6.21 -18.81 18.89
C ARG A 261 6.07 -17.51 18.08
N LEU A 262 5.99 -17.59 16.76
CA LEU A 262 5.73 -16.40 15.94
C LEU A 262 4.35 -15.81 16.21
N CYS A 263 3.29 -16.63 16.36
CA CYS A 263 1.98 -16.15 16.75
C CYS A 263 1.99 -15.46 18.11
N GLU A 264 2.58 -16.11 19.11
CA GLU A 264 2.68 -15.55 20.48
C GLU A 264 3.46 -14.23 20.49
N HIS A 265 4.54 -14.15 19.72
CA HIS A 265 5.34 -12.92 19.62
C HIS A 265 4.60 -11.80 18.89
N THR A 266 3.89 -12.12 17.80
CA THR A 266 3.28 -11.12 16.93
C THR A 266 1.93 -10.64 17.46
N TYR A 267 1.10 -11.56 17.97
CA TYR A 267 -0.28 -11.27 18.38
C TYR A 267 -0.51 -11.34 19.90
N GLY A 268 0.51 -11.72 20.67
CA GLY A 268 0.40 -11.87 22.14
C GLY A 268 -0.52 -13.01 22.58
N CYS A 269 -0.91 -13.91 21.69
CA CYS A 269 -1.83 -15.02 21.95
C CYS A 269 -1.42 -16.28 21.20
N SER A 270 -1.91 -17.44 21.63
CA SER A 270 -1.69 -18.69 20.94
C SER A 270 -2.45 -18.75 19.61
N PRO A 271 -2.02 -19.59 18.61
CA PRO A 271 -2.76 -19.77 17.37
C PRO A 271 -4.22 -20.20 17.56
N GLN A 272 -4.53 -20.96 18.60
CA GLN A 272 -5.90 -21.36 18.93
C GLN A 272 -6.74 -20.18 19.41
N GLU A 273 -6.19 -19.35 20.28
CA GLU A 273 -6.86 -18.11 20.73
C GLU A 273 -7.04 -17.15 19.57
N TYR A 274 -6.03 -17.00 18.73
CA TYR A 274 -6.13 -16.19 17.50
C TYR A 274 -7.26 -16.67 16.58
N ARG A 275 -7.36 -17.99 16.33
CA ARG A 275 -8.45 -18.60 15.55
C ARG A 275 -9.82 -18.32 16.16
N SER A 276 -9.93 -18.44 17.49
CA SER A 276 -11.20 -18.23 18.21
C SER A 276 -11.65 -16.77 18.18
N ALA A 277 -10.72 -15.84 18.27
CA ALA A 277 -10.97 -14.40 18.20
C ALA A 277 -11.33 -13.92 16.76
N HIS A 278 -10.90 -14.67 15.74
CA HIS A 278 -11.11 -14.35 14.33
C HIS A 278 -11.86 -15.50 13.64
N PRO A 279 -13.18 -15.68 13.88
CA PRO A 279 -13.94 -16.75 13.26
C PRO A 279 -13.88 -16.65 11.73
N PRO A 280 -13.93 -17.79 11.02
CA PRO A 280 -13.71 -17.83 9.59
C PRO A 280 -14.73 -16.95 8.85
N ARG A 281 -14.27 -15.85 8.29
CA ARG A 281 -14.96 -15.15 7.21
C ARG A 281 -14.51 -15.78 5.91
N PHE A 282 -15.46 -16.21 5.09
CA PHE A 282 -15.18 -16.74 3.76
C PHE A 282 -14.36 -15.73 2.95
N VAL A 283 -13.06 -15.98 2.81
CA VAL A 283 -12.17 -15.26 1.92
C VAL A 283 -11.81 -16.24 0.80
N GLU A 284 -12.20 -15.93 -0.42
CA GLU A 284 -12.09 -16.84 -1.57
C GLU A 284 -10.66 -17.23 -1.95
N HIS A 285 -9.62 -16.54 -1.48
CA HIS A 285 -8.22 -16.93 -1.72
C HIS A 285 -7.29 -16.56 -0.55
N PRO A 286 -6.60 -17.53 0.07
CA PRO A 286 -5.49 -17.29 1.00
C PRO A 286 -4.20 -17.04 0.18
N GLU A 287 -4.14 -15.97 -0.56
CA GLU A 287 -2.91 -15.56 -1.24
C GLU A 287 -2.16 -14.52 -0.38
N SER A 288 -0.91 -14.24 -0.71
CA SER A 288 0.07 -13.40 0.02
C SER A 288 -0.39 -11.99 0.46
N THR A 289 -1.66 -11.69 0.28
CA THR A 289 -2.26 -10.39 0.51
C THR A 289 -3.53 -10.54 1.34
N LEU A 290 -3.49 -10.02 2.57
CA LEU A 290 -4.64 -9.93 3.47
C LEU A 290 -5.28 -8.55 3.32
N GLN A 291 -5.77 -8.26 2.12
CA GLN A 291 -6.51 -7.05 1.82
C GLN A 291 -7.82 -7.39 1.12
N ARG A 292 -8.82 -6.56 1.36
CA ARG A 292 -10.12 -6.61 0.67
C ARG A 292 -10.43 -5.23 0.10
N ILE A 293 -10.67 -5.15 -1.19
CA ILE A 293 -11.19 -3.92 -1.81
C ILE A 293 -12.65 -3.76 -1.40
N CYS A 294 -12.99 -2.62 -0.82
CA CYS A 294 -14.35 -2.31 -0.40
C CYS A 294 -15.23 -2.04 -1.63
N PRO A 295 -16.45 -2.61 -1.71
CA PRO A 295 -17.39 -2.28 -2.77
C PRO A 295 -17.86 -0.82 -2.66
N PRO A 296 -18.35 -0.20 -3.76
CA PRO A 296 -18.72 1.23 -3.79
C PRO A 296 -19.73 1.66 -2.70
N GLU A 297 -20.66 0.79 -2.31
CA GLU A 297 -21.63 1.06 -1.26
C GLU A 297 -20.94 1.25 0.10
N GLU A 298 -20.06 0.32 0.45
CA GLU A 298 -19.28 0.37 1.68
C GLU A 298 -18.32 1.57 1.68
N CYS A 299 -17.71 1.88 0.52
CA CYS A 299 -16.87 3.07 0.37
C CYS A 299 -17.63 4.35 0.72
N ARG A 300 -18.89 4.49 0.27
CA ARG A 300 -19.72 5.64 0.61
C ARG A 300 -20.05 5.70 2.10
N GLU A 301 -20.37 4.58 2.72
CA GLU A 301 -20.60 4.51 4.16
C GLU A 301 -19.39 4.94 4.98
N LEU A 302 -18.20 4.44 4.62
CA LEU A 302 -16.95 4.81 5.27
C LEU A 302 -16.59 6.29 5.11
N LEU A 303 -16.99 6.91 4.01
CA LEU A 303 -16.69 8.32 3.72
C LEU A 303 -17.76 9.28 4.25
N ALA A 304 -18.97 8.83 4.56
CA ALA A 304 -20.12 9.68 4.83
C ALA A 304 -19.88 10.72 5.92
N ASP A 305 -19.36 10.30 7.08
CA ASP A 305 -19.05 11.21 8.19
C ASP A 305 -17.94 12.20 7.87
N ALA A 306 -16.89 11.74 7.17
CA ALA A 306 -15.78 12.58 6.77
C ALA A 306 -16.23 13.60 5.74
N HIS A 307 -17.02 13.19 4.74
CA HIS A 307 -17.61 14.06 3.73
C HIS A 307 -18.53 15.12 4.36
N ALA A 308 -19.44 14.75 5.29
CA ALA A 308 -20.31 15.70 5.96
C ALA A 308 -19.52 16.81 6.70
N LYS A 309 -18.46 16.40 7.43
CA LYS A 309 -17.56 17.35 8.13
C LYS A 309 -16.79 18.25 7.14
N THR A 310 -16.37 17.68 6.02
CA THR A 310 -15.68 18.42 4.95
C THR A 310 -16.61 19.46 4.34
N CYS A 311 -17.84 19.10 3.98
CA CYS A 311 -18.84 20.03 3.45
C CYS A 311 -19.12 21.19 4.44
N GLU A 312 -19.26 20.91 5.74
CA GLU A 312 -19.44 21.93 6.76
C GLU A 312 -18.23 22.89 6.87
N SER A 313 -17.02 22.34 6.81
CA SER A 313 -15.78 23.11 6.86
C SER A 313 -15.59 23.97 5.61
N LEU A 314 -15.79 23.38 4.43
CA LEU A 314 -15.59 24.06 3.15
C LEU A 314 -16.70 25.04 2.81
N SER A 315 -17.94 24.85 3.32
CA SER A 315 -19.04 25.82 3.12
C SER A 315 -18.71 27.23 3.63
N LYS A 316 -17.76 27.35 4.53
CA LYS A 316 -17.24 28.60 5.05
C LYS A 316 -16.14 29.21 4.15
N CYS A 317 -15.70 28.47 3.12
CA CYS A 317 -14.68 28.92 2.18
C CYS A 317 -15.33 29.47 0.90
N SER A 318 -14.98 30.69 0.51
CA SER A 318 -15.54 31.33 -0.68
C SER A 318 -15.26 30.57 -1.99
N VAL A 319 -14.16 29.82 -2.04
CA VAL A 319 -13.82 28.95 -3.18
C VAL A 319 -14.79 27.80 -3.32
N TRP A 320 -15.23 27.20 -2.20
CA TRP A 320 -16.17 26.06 -2.20
C TRP A 320 -17.58 26.44 -2.71
N GLN A 321 -18.02 27.65 -2.38
CA GLN A 321 -19.34 28.14 -2.84
C GLN A 321 -19.40 28.27 -4.37
N PHE A 322 -18.25 28.44 -5.02
CA PHE A 322 -18.16 28.54 -6.49
C PHE A 322 -18.37 27.18 -7.20
N PHE A 323 -18.08 26.07 -6.53
CA PHE A 323 -18.22 24.70 -7.12
C PHE A 323 -19.59 24.06 -6.92
N HIS A 324 -20.41 24.60 -5.98
CA HIS A 324 -21.70 23.99 -5.61
C HIS A 324 -22.93 24.88 -5.95
N ASN A 325 -22.72 26.04 -6.60
CA ASN A 325 -23.74 26.87 -7.23
C ASN A 325 -23.62 26.76 -8.76
#